data_03693a822aacc4cd5ac5df86fb77249a
#
_entry.id   03693a822aacc4cd5ac5df86fb77249a
#
_cell.length_a   1.000
_cell.length_b   1.000
_cell.length_c   1.000
_cell.angle_alpha   90.00
_cell.angle_beta   90.00
_cell.angle_gamma   90.00
#
_symmetry.space_group_name_H-M   'P 1'
#
loop_
_entity.id
_entity.type
_entity.pdbx_description
1 polymer ?
#
loop_
_entity_poly.entity_id
_entity_poly.type
_entity_poly.pdbx_seq_one_letter_code
_entity_poly.pdbx_strand_id
1 'polypeptide(L)'
;MDKKVVRSVSSGRNSVPANKKNRGYFYLVFLSVIIIGLAAGSCKNSEPNWLRGNMHTHTFWSDGDEFPESVARWYKENGYDFLAMTDHNTILAGERWKNFPEDHATLHKYVEEYGTEWVEMHSHEEEGTQRVRLKTLEEFQSMYEEPGKFLLVMGNEISNPHSVHLLGFHQDRVIPAIQGTVNEREEMIRRTVENMKAYREETGINAHPALAHPNFRWAITAEMMLNVPELRFFEVFNGHPMVNNTGDESRASTDRIWDIVLANRLISGDGELLYGLATDDAHNYHGGGAGPGRGWVMVRSEELSPEAILDAIDKGDFYASTGVKLKDIQFNGKNLKIKIEPQEGIEFTTEFIGTQKGVDTTGKPTLDAEGNEIENTTMTYSGEIGKVLASSQSLTPSYRFTGDELYVRIRITSSADHIDPNTGKLLGKQRAWVQPHVQTN
;
A
#
# COMPACT_ATOMS: atom_id res chain seq x y z
N MET A 1 -39.69 51.48 -23.50
CA MET A 1 -40.12 51.61 -24.92
C MET A 1 -40.02 50.23 -25.49
N ASP A 2 -41.07 49.62 -25.47
CA ASP A 2 -42.07 49.17 -26.48
C ASP A 2 -41.62 47.83 -27.10
N LYS A 3 -42.29 46.81 -26.74
CA LYS A 3 -43.60 46.20 -27.11
C LYS A 3 -43.55 45.38 -28.40
N LYS A 4 -43.89 44.10 -28.22
CA LYS A 4 -45.00 43.33 -28.91
C LYS A 4 -44.62 42.80 -30.32
N VAL A 5 -45.13 41.65 -30.80
CA VAL A 5 -46.43 40.96 -30.73
C VAL A 5 -46.31 39.56 -31.36
N VAL A 6 -46.81 38.56 -30.76
CA VAL A 6 -47.69 37.42 -30.98
C VAL A 6 -48.39 37.34 -32.38
N ARG A 7 -48.54 36.10 -32.92
CA ARG A 7 -49.72 35.42 -33.52
C ARG A 7 -49.28 34.11 -34.17
N SER A 8 -49.66 32.92 -33.79
CA SER A 8 -50.91 32.11 -33.81
C SER A 8 -51.67 32.08 -35.15
N VAL A 9 -52.04 30.88 -35.60
CA VAL A 9 -53.26 30.40 -36.26
C VAL A 9 -52.93 29.12 -37.04
N SER A 10 -53.37 27.95 -36.74
CA SER A 10 -54.62 27.22 -36.72
C SER A 10 -54.89 26.38 -37.97
N SER A 11 -55.12 25.13 -37.72
CA SER A 11 -56.20 24.20 -38.12
C SER A 11 -56.37 23.79 -39.57
N GLY A 12 -56.63 22.52 -39.77
CA GLY A 12 -57.18 21.90 -40.97
C GLY A 12 -57.42 20.41 -40.78
N ARG A 13 -58.58 20.04 -40.26
CA ARG A 13 -59.12 18.66 -40.35
C ARG A 13 -59.61 18.43 -41.78
N ASN A 14 -59.50 17.16 -42.26
CA ASN A 14 -60.55 16.56 -43.10
C ASN A 14 -60.54 15.03 -42.97
N SER A 15 -61.70 14.53 -42.98
CA SER A 15 -62.19 13.18 -42.63
C SER A 15 -62.42 12.28 -43.86
N VAL A 16 -62.14 10.98 -43.68
CA VAL A 16 -62.83 9.71 -44.01
C VAL A 16 -63.45 9.52 -45.44
N PRO A 17 -63.47 8.31 -46.09
CA PRO A 17 -64.23 7.21 -45.54
C PRO A 17 -63.62 5.77 -45.73
N ALA A 18 -64.27 4.86 -45.03
CA ALA A 18 -64.01 3.44 -44.96
C ALA A 18 -64.39 2.63 -46.22
N ASN A 19 -63.73 1.53 -46.45
CA ASN A 19 -64.33 0.42 -47.20
C ASN A 19 -63.97 -0.96 -46.57
N LYS A 20 -64.99 -1.73 -46.19
CA LYS A 20 -64.95 -3.11 -45.69
C LYS A 20 -64.61 -4.07 -46.79
N LYS A 21 -63.73 -5.03 -46.53
CA LYS A 21 -63.78 -6.37 -47.10
C LYS A 21 -63.23 -7.39 -46.11
N ASN A 22 -64.13 -8.28 -45.69
CA ASN A 22 -63.87 -9.49 -44.91
C ASN A 22 -62.94 -10.45 -45.67
N ARG A 23 -61.89 -10.99 -45.01
CA ARG A 23 -61.35 -12.30 -45.32
C ARG A 23 -60.80 -12.91 -44.03
N GLY A 24 -61.21 -14.18 -43.81
CA GLY A 24 -60.99 -14.94 -42.61
C GLY A 24 -59.52 -15.18 -42.28
N TYR A 25 -59.25 -15.17 -41.01
CA TYR A 25 -57.95 -15.52 -40.46
C TYR A 25 -58.00 -16.93 -39.86
N PHE A 26 -57.21 -17.84 -40.43
CA PHE A 26 -56.78 -19.08 -39.81
C PHE A 26 -55.87 -18.75 -38.63
N TYR A 27 -56.26 -19.11 -37.40
CA TYR A 27 -55.36 -19.04 -36.25
C TYR A 27 -54.43 -20.26 -36.24
N LEU A 28 -53.16 -20.03 -36.56
CA LEU A 28 -52.09 -20.93 -36.26
C LEU A 28 -51.59 -20.58 -34.84
N VAL A 29 -51.91 -21.49 -33.89
CA VAL A 29 -51.38 -21.39 -32.52
C VAL A 29 -49.93 -21.93 -32.56
N PHE A 30 -48.95 -21.03 -32.52
CA PHE A 30 -47.59 -21.39 -32.23
C PHE A 30 -47.43 -21.58 -30.70
N LEU A 31 -47.27 -22.82 -30.26
CA LEU A 31 -46.82 -23.15 -28.91
C LEU A 31 -45.32 -22.84 -28.87
N SER A 32 -44.95 -21.68 -28.31
CA SER A 32 -43.58 -21.37 -27.98
C SER A 32 -43.22 -22.09 -26.67
N VAL A 33 -42.52 -23.22 -26.78
CA VAL A 33 -41.90 -23.88 -25.62
C VAL A 33 -40.71 -22.99 -25.21
N ILE A 34 -40.90 -22.22 -24.16
CA ILE A 34 -39.77 -21.54 -23.50
C ILE A 34 -38.99 -22.59 -22.73
N ILE A 35 -37.88 -23.04 -23.28
CA ILE A 35 -36.86 -23.81 -22.57
C ILE A 35 -36.12 -22.77 -21.69
N ILE A 36 -36.50 -22.64 -20.42
CA ILE A 36 -35.70 -21.98 -19.40
C ILE A 36 -34.52 -22.91 -19.13
N GLY A 37 -33.44 -22.72 -19.87
CA GLY A 37 -32.16 -23.29 -19.54
C GLY A 37 -31.70 -22.69 -18.19
N LEU A 38 -31.86 -23.45 -17.11
CA LEU A 38 -31.14 -23.23 -15.88
C LEU A 38 -29.65 -23.39 -16.19
N ALA A 39 -29.00 -22.29 -16.56
CA ALA A 39 -27.55 -22.19 -16.47
C ALA A 39 -27.22 -22.31 -14.97
N ALA A 40 -27.00 -23.54 -14.50
CA ALA A 40 -26.28 -23.77 -13.28
C ALA A 40 -24.88 -23.21 -13.51
N GLY A 41 -24.72 -21.91 -13.21
CA GLY A 41 -23.42 -21.29 -13.11
C GLY A 41 -22.65 -22.05 -12.03
N SER A 42 -21.77 -22.93 -12.46
CA SER A 42 -20.73 -23.47 -11.60
C SER A 42 -19.97 -22.25 -11.10
N CYS A 43 -20.23 -21.80 -9.86
CA CYS A 43 -19.30 -20.97 -9.15
C CYS A 43 -18.00 -21.79 -9.02
N LYS A 44 -17.16 -21.74 -10.04
CA LYS A 44 -15.75 -22.02 -9.82
C LYS A 44 -15.33 -20.98 -8.78
N ASN A 45 -15.01 -21.45 -7.56
CA ASN A 45 -14.22 -20.64 -6.63
C ASN A 45 -12.90 -20.37 -7.35
N SER A 46 -12.84 -19.28 -8.12
CA SER A 46 -11.57 -18.77 -8.62
C SER A 46 -10.71 -18.41 -7.40
N GLU A 47 -9.44 -18.76 -7.43
CA GLU A 47 -8.51 -18.27 -6.41
C GLU A 47 -8.53 -16.73 -6.45
N PRO A 48 -8.39 -16.04 -5.29
CA PRO A 48 -8.37 -14.58 -5.26
C PRO A 48 -7.29 -14.03 -6.18
N ASN A 49 -7.59 -12.92 -6.84
CA ASN A 49 -6.59 -12.18 -7.59
C ASN A 49 -5.75 -11.34 -6.62
N TRP A 50 -4.45 -11.64 -6.53
CA TRP A 50 -3.50 -10.93 -5.71
C TRP A 50 -2.60 -10.06 -6.57
N LEU A 51 -2.66 -8.74 -6.37
CA LEU A 51 -1.82 -7.75 -7.03
C LEU A 51 -0.59 -7.46 -6.16
N ARG A 52 0.59 -7.66 -6.72
CA ARG A 52 1.87 -7.36 -6.07
C ARG A 52 2.25 -5.90 -6.31
N GLY A 53 2.44 -5.13 -5.26
CA GLY A 53 2.83 -3.74 -5.38
C GLY A 53 3.89 -3.27 -4.42
N ASN A 54 4.68 -2.29 -4.83
CA ASN A 54 5.52 -1.54 -3.92
C ASN A 54 4.95 -0.14 -3.72
N MET A 55 4.96 0.30 -2.45
CA MET A 55 4.34 1.55 -2.04
C MET A 55 5.34 2.58 -1.50
N HIS A 56 6.66 2.32 -1.61
CA HIS A 56 7.71 3.22 -1.14
C HIS A 56 8.95 3.12 -2.01
N THR A 57 9.16 4.14 -2.87
CA THR A 57 10.30 4.21 -3.80
C THR A 57 10.75 5.64 -4.03
N HIS A 58 12.04 5.82 -4.28
CA HIS A 58 12.68 7.10 -4.58
C HIS A 58 13.37 7.07 -5.93
N THR A 59 13.45 8.23 -6.55
CA THR A 59 14.08 8.45 -7.86
C THR A 59 14.97 9.69 -7.82
N PHE A 60 15.51 10.11 -8.95
CA PHE A 60 16.18 11.40 -9.06
C PHE A 60 15.28 12.62 -8.77
N TRP A 61 13.96 12.43 -8.63
CA TRP A 61 13.08 13.49 -8.15
C TRP A 61 13.34 13.86 -6.70
N SER A 62 13.95 12.97 -5.91
CA SER A 62 14.46 13.24 -4.57
C SER A 62 15.92 12.80 -4.45
N ASP A 63 16.20 11.76 -3.71
CA ASP A 63 17.52 11.27 -3.37
C ASP A 63 17.81 9.82 -3.82
N GLY A 64 16.93 9.24 -4.63
CA GLY A 64 17.23 8.04 -5.38
C GLY A 64 18.35 8.25 -6.43
N ASP A 65 18.95 7.17 -6.89
CA ASP A 65 20.10 7.18 -7.82
C ASP A 65 19.73 6.78 -9.26
N GLU A 66 18.42 6.79 -9.61
CA GLU A 66 17.94 6.40 -10.94
C GLU A 66 16.81 7.32 -11.44
N PHE A 67 16.64 7.38 -12.77
CA PHE A 67 15.55 8.07 -13.43
C PHE A 67 14.21 7.34 -13.21
N PRO A 68 13.08 8.09 -13.08
CA PRO A 68 11.79 7.49 -12.74
C PRO A 68 11.32 6.47 -13.78
N GLU A 69 11.62 6.66 -15.06
CA GLU A 69 11.31 5.70 -16.13
C GLU A 69 12.01 4.35 -15.91
N SER A 70 13.29 4.40 -15.59
CA SER A 70 14.09 3.18 -15.34
C SER A 70 13.64 2.47 -14.07
N VAL A 71 13.23 3.23 -13.05
CA VAL A 71 12.61 2.67 -11.83
C VAL A 71 11.31 1.96 -12.17
N ALA A 72 10.39 2.61 -12.89
CA ALA A 72 9.13 2.01 -13.32
C ALA A 72 9.35 0.71 -14.12
N ARG A 73 10.30 0.73 -15.06
CA ARG A 73 10.69 -0.45 -15.83
C ARG A 73 11.16 -1.59 -14.94
N TRP A 74 12.05 -1.30 -13.98
CA TRP A 74 12.58 -2.33 -13.09
C TRP A 74 11.46 -3.08 -12.36
N TYR A 75 10.51 -2.37 -11.77
CA TYR A 75 9.39 -3.00 -11.07
C TYR A 75 8.50 -3.81 -12.00
N LYS A 76 8.16 -3.28 -13.17
CA LYS A 76 7.38 -4.00 -14.19
C LYS A 76 8.07 -5.31 -14.62
N GLU A 77 9.36 -5.27 -14.95
CA GLU A 77 10.15 -6.42 -15.38
C GLU A 77 10.35 -7.46 -14.27
N ASN A 78 10.28 -7.04 -13.00
CA ASN A 78 10.39 -7.93 -11.84
C ASN A 78 9.03 -8.41 -11.29
N GLY A 79 7.97 -8.31 -12.11
CA GLY A 79 6.67 -8.93 -11.87
C GLY A 79 5.86 -8.26 -10.76
N TYR A 80 5.97 -6.94 -10.64
CA TYR A 80 5.03 -6.14 -9.86
C TYR A 80 3.85 -5.75 -10.74
N ASP A 81 2.67 -5.66 -10.15
CA ASP A 81 1.44 -5.24 -10.82
C ASP A 81 1.23 -3.73 -10.65
N PHE A 82 1.75 -3.13 -9.59
CA PHE A 82 1.71 -1.68 -9.41
C PHE A 82 2.92 -1.13 -8.63
N LEU A 83 3.19 0.14 -8.86
CA LEU A 83 4.25 0.90 -8.19
C LEU A 83 3.74 2.29 -7.79
N ALA A 84 3.90 2.66 -6.51
CA ALA A 84 3.74 4.04 -6.07
C ALA A 84 5.09 4.77 -6.13
N MET A 85 5.11 5.90 -6.83
CA MET A 85 6.26 6.81 -6.90
C MET A 85 6.14 7.79 -5.74
N THR A 86 7.02 7.67 -4.73
CA THR A 86 6.86 8.35 -3.43
C THR A 86 8.09 9.16 -3.03
N ASP A 87 8.64 9.90 -3.96
CA ASP A 87 9.79 10.78 -3.71
C ASP A 87 9.55 11.78 -2.56
N HIS A 88 10.61 12.14 -1.83
CA HIS A 88 10.55 13.02 -0.66
C HIS A 88 9.97 14.40 -0.96
N ASN A 89 8.88 14.78 -0.30
CA ASN A 89 8.26 16.10 -0.33
C ASN A 89 7.99 16.65 -1.75
N THR A 90 7.78 15.76 -2.71
CA THR A 90 7.49 16.10 -4.10
C THR A 90 6.59 15.03 -4.73
N ILE A 91 5.91 15.40 -5.79
CA ILE A 91 5.27 14.46 -6.72
C ILE A 91 5.93 14.60 -8.09
N LEU A 92 5.82 13.58 -8.94
CA LEU A 92 6.41 13.60 -10.28
C LEU A 92 5.56 14.46 -11.24
N ALA A 93 5.42 15.76 -10.92
CA ALA A 93 4.66 16.73 -11.70
C ALA A 93 5.34 18.10 -11.71
N GLY A 94 5.13 18.84 -12.80
CA GLY A 94 5.77 20.14 -12.99
C GLY A 94 7.18 20.04 -13.57
N GLU A 95 7.88 21.17 -13.62
CA GLU A 95 9.22 21.23 -14.19
C GLU A 95 10.28 21.03 -13.11
N ARG A 96 11.16 20.05 -13.30
CA ARG A 96 12.28 19.74 -12.39
C ARG A 96 13.55 19.43 -13.17
N TRP A 97 14.65 20.07 -12.76
CA TRP A 97 15.96 19.90 -13.34
C TRP A 97 16.95 19.42 -12.29
N LYS A 98 17.82 18.49 -12.69
CA LYS A 98 18.91 17.95 -11.83
C LYS A 98 20.24 18.11 -12.56
N ASN A 99 21.28 18.47 -11.81
CA ASN A 99 22.63 18.60 -12.33
C ASN A 99 23.36 17.26 -12.22
N PHE A 100 24.07 16.89 -13.26
CA PHE A 100 24.89 15.70 -13.33
C PHE A 100 26.29 16.05 -13.84
N PRO A 101 27.36 15.43 -13.33
CA PRO A 101 28.66 15.42 -14.00
C PRO A 101 28.51 14.88 -15.43
N GLU A 102 29.27 15.41 -16.39
CA GLU A 102 29.20 14.93 -17.79
C GLU A 102 29.55 13.45 -17.93
N ASP A 103 30.40 12.91 -17.06
CA ASP A 103 30.79 11.50 -17.01
C ASP A 103 29.90 10.62 -16.13
N HIS A 104 28.71 11.11 -15.72
CA HIS A 104 27.81 10.36 -14.85
C HIS A 104 27.28 9.09 -15.53
N ALA A 105 27.65 7.92 -15.01
CA ALA A 105 27.36 6.63 -15.66
C ALA A 105 25.86 6.37 -15.87
N THR A 106 24.99 6.74 -14.90
CA THR A 106 23.54 6.57 -15.01
C THR A 106 22.97 7.49 -16.10
N LEU A 107 23.48 8.74 -16.23
CA LEU A 107 23.05 9.65 -17.29
C LEU A 107 23.42 9.10 -18.67
N HIS A 108 24.62 8.56 -18.85
CA HIS A 108 25.02 7.97 -20.14
C HIS A 108 24.10 6.79 -20.53
N LYS A 109 23.83 5.89 -19.59
CA LYS A 109 22.87 4.78 -19.81
C LYS A 109 21.49 5.26 -20.14
N TYR A 110 21.00 6.29 -19.45
CA TYR A 110 19.68 6.87 -19.71
C TYR A 110 19.59 7.46 -21.12
N VAL A 111 20.63 8.20 -21.57
CA VAL A 111 20.68 8.73 -22.93
C VAL A 111 20.81 7.61 -23.99
N GLU A 112 21.60 6.57 -23.71
CA GLU A 112 21.73 5.42 -24.60
C GLU A 112 20.40 4.68 -24.77
N GLU A 113 19.64 4.56 -23.68
CA GLU A 113 18.39 3.80 -23.66
C GLU A 113 17.20 4.56 -24.26
N TYR A 114 17.01 5.83 -23.87
CA TYR A 114 15.84 6.61 -24.25
C TYR A 114 16.10 7.56 -25.44
N GLY A 115 17.34 7.77 -25.79
CA GLY A 115 17.74 8.63 -26.93
C GLY A 115 17.73 10.13 -26.59
N THR A 116 18.47 10.87 -27.39
CA THR A 116 18.63 12.33 -27.23
C THR A 116 17.37 13.15 -27.54
N GLU A 117 16.37 12.56 -28.20
CA GLU A 117 15.09 13.22 -28.43
C GLU A 117 14.20 13.19 -27.18
N TRP A 118 14.34 12.16 -26.34
CA TRP A 118 13.63 12.05 -25.09
C TRP A 118 14.31 12.84 -23.96
N VAL A 119 15.64 12.77 -23.90
CA VAL A 119 16.42 13.34 -22.80
C VAL A 119 16.73 14.81 -23.07
N GLU A 120 16.03 15.70 -22.37
CA GLU A 120 16.28 17.14 -22.45
C GLU A 120 17.47 17.51 -21.57
N MET A 121 18.55 18.00 -22.19
CA MET A 121 19.78 18.37 -21.51
C MET A 121 20.29 19.72 -21.98
N HIS A 122 20.89 20.47 -21.05
CA HIS A 122 21.61 21.70 -21.33
C HIS A 122 22.95 21.69 -20.60
N SER A 123 23.99 22.25 -21.23
CA SER A 123 25.26 22.52 -20.53
C SER A 123 25.00 23.47 -19.35
N HIS A 124 25.48 23.14 -18.18
CA HIS A 124 25.37 23.99 -17.00
C HIS A 124 26.47 25.06 -16.99
N GLU A 125 26.28 26.15 -16.23
CA GLU A 125 27.31 27.21 -16.07
C GLU A 125 28.60 26.68 -15.44
N GLU A 126 28.49 25.63 -14.60
CA GLU A 126 29.65 24.93 -14.05
C GLU A 126 30.23 23.98 -15.10
N GLU A 127 31.51 24.17 -15.44
CA GLU A 127 32.22 23.38 -16.44
C GLU A 127 32.20 21.87 -16.08
N GLY A 128 31.91 21.02 -17.07
CA GLY A 128 31.84 19.56 -16.86
C GLY A 128 30.52 19.09 -16.22
N THR A 129 29.47 19.92 -16.20
CA THR A 129 28.16 19.59 -15.65
C THR A 129 27.07 19.71 -16.70
N GLN A 130 26.17 18.74 -16.77
CA GLN A 130 24.94 18.74 -17.55
C GLN A 130 23.73 18.95 -16.65
N ARG A 131 22.81 19.81 -17.07
CA ARG A 131 21.52 20.01 -16.44
C ARG A 131 20.47 19.21 -17.21
N VAL A 132 19.82 18.23 -16.56
CA VAL A 132 18.86 17.31 -17.19
C VAL A 132 17.48 17.54 -16.62
N ARG A 133 16.47 17.64 -17.49
CA ARG A 133 15.08 17.72 -17.09
C ARG A 133 14.56 16.32 -16.71
N LEU A 134 14.03 16.18 -15.51
CA LEU A 134 13.37 14.95 -15.07
C LEU A 134 11.96 14.90 -15.66
N LYS A 135 11.58 13.75 -16.18
CA LYS A 135 10.24 13.55 -16.75
C LYS A 135 9.19 13.41 -15.66
N THR A 136 8.02 13.97 -15.91
CA THR A 136 6.84 13.82 -15.05
C THR A 136 6.20 12.45 -15.26
N LEU A 137 5.41 11.99 -14.28
CA LEU A 137 4.67 10.72 -14.42
C LEU A 137 3.78 10.73 -15.67
N GLU A 138 3.07 11.83 -15.94
CA GLU A 138 2.21 11.98 -17.11
C GLU A 138 2.96 11.77 -18.44
N GLU A 139 4.23 12.21 -18.52
CA GLU A 139 5.03 12.05 -19.72
C GLU A 139 5.43 10.60 -20.00
N PHE A 140 5.79 9.81 -18.97
CA PHE A 140 6.33 8.47 -19.19
C PHE A 140 5.39 7.32 -18.81
N GLN A 141 4.30 7.56 -18.09
CA GLN A 141 3.42 6.48 -17.63
C GLN A 141 2.93 5.59 -18.77
N SER A 142 2.60 6.16 -19.94
CA SER A 142 2.12 5.38 -21.09
C SER A 142 3.18 4.46 -21.71
N MET A 143 4.45 4.61 -21.37
CA MET A 143 5.52 3.71 -21.81
C MET A 143 5.50 2.39 -21.03
N TYR A 144 5.00 2.42 -19.81
CA TYR A 144 5.06 1.28 -18.88
C TYR A 144 3.71 0.76 -18.46
N GLU A 145 2.71 1.62 -18.28
CA GLU A 145 1.37 1.18 -17.91
C GLU A 145 0.79 0.25 -18.96
N GLU A 146 0.23 -0.84 -18.47
CA GLU A 146 -0.43 -1.84 -19.29
C GLU A 146 -1.73 -2.25 -18.60
N PRO A 147 -2.90 -1.99 -19.20
CA PRO A 147 -4.19 -2.27 -18.58
C PRO A 147 -4.28 -3.70 -18.04
N GLY A 148 -4.59 -3.83 -16.76
CA GLY A 148 -4.70 -5.10 -16.05
C GLY A 148 -3.39 -5.84 -15.78
N LYS A 149 -2.21 -5.22 -16.01
CA LYS A 149 -0.91 -5.84 -15.79
C LYS A 149 0.08 -4.99 -15.01
N PHE A 150 0.17 -3.68 -15.29
CA PHE A 150 1.05 -2.78 -14.57
C PHE A 150 0.49 -1.37 -14.49
N LEU A 151 0.52 -0.79 -13.29
CA LEU A 151 -0.02 0.52 -12.96
C LEU A 151 1.03 1.36 -12.21
N LEU A 152 1.12 2.63 -12.55
CA LEU A 152 1.91 3.62 -11.81
C LEU A 152 0.97 4.51 -11.00
N VAL A 153 1.28 4.70 -9.72
CA VAL A 153 0.49 5.51 -8.79
C VAL A 153 1.32 6.70 -8.34
N MET A 154 0.78 7.90 -8.52
CA MET A 154 1.41 9.12 -8.00
C MET A 154 1.31 9.13 -6.47
N GLY A 155 2.39 9.47 -5.80
CA GLY A 155 2.44 9.63 -4.36
C GLY A 155 3.59 10.51 -3.93
N ASN A 156 3.76 10.70 -2.64
CA ASN A 156 4.97 11.29 -2.08
C ASN A 156 5.23 10.77 -0.67
N GLU A 157 6.48 10.74 -0.27
CA GLU A 157 6.84 10.62 1.13
C GLU A 157 6.88 12.00 1.77
N ILE A 158 5.94 12.26 2.67
CA ILE A 158 5.85 13.50 3.46
C ILE A 158 6.91 13.44 4.55
N SER A 159 8.09 13.95 4.25
CA SER A 159 9.28 13.82 5.08
C SER A 159 9.40 15.01 6.03
N ASN A 160 8.76 14.86 7.19
CA ASN A 160 8.91 15.80 8.29
C ASN A 160 10.31 15.66 8.93
N PRO A 161 10.82 16.69 9.62
CA PRO A 161 12.09 16.61 10.34
C PRO A 161 12.16 15.45 11.34
N HIS A 162 13.36 15.09 11.77
CA HIS A 162 13.63 14.10 12.82
C HIS A 162 13.13 12.68 12.49
N SER A 163 13.16 12.30 11.20
CA SER A 163 12.76 10.97 10.70
C SER A 163 11.29 10.63 10.95
N VAL A 164 10.42 11.62 10.92
CA VAL A 164 8.96 11.46 10.97
C VAL A 164 8.43 11.52 9.55
N HIS A 165 8.34 10.37 8.89
CA HIS A 165 7.92 10.30 7.50
C HIS A 165 6.59 9.56 7.36
N LEU A 166 5.74 10.03 6.44
CA LEU A 166 4.47 9.38 6.12
C LEU A 166 4.31 9.30 4.59
N LEU A 167 3.88 8.15 4.12
CA LEU A 167 3.59 7.93 2.72
C LEU A 167 2.18 8.41 2.39
N GLY A 168 2.06 9.15 1.32
CA GLY A 168 0.78 9.52 0.71
C GLY A 168 0.65 8.89 -0.67
N PHE A 169 -0.49 8.29 -0.97
CA PHE A 169 -0.75 7.58 -2.21
C PHE A 169 -1.87 8.24 -3.02
N HIS A 170 -1.80 8.12 -4.34
CA HIS A 170 -2.79 8.65 -5.28
C HIS A 170 -3.05 10.14 -5.06
N GLN A 171 -1.98 10.94 -5.06
CA GLN A 171 -2.04 12.37 -4.81
C GLN A 171 -1.90 13.17 -6.11
N ASP A 172 -2.70 14.22 -6.24
CA ASP A 172 -2.61 15.20 -7.33
C ASP A 172 -1.74 16.41 -7.00
N ARG A 173 -1.34 16.54 -5.72
CA ARG A 173 -0.49 17.60 -5.21
C ARG A 173 0.33 17.16 -4.00
N VAL A 174 1.39 17.87 -3.72
CA VAL A 174 2.21 17.67 -2.52
C VAL A 174 1.42 18.05 -1.28
N ILE A 175 1.38 17.17 -0.29
CA ILE A 175 0.97 17.53 1.07
C ILE A 175 2.21 18.04 1.80
N PRO A 176 2.20 19.29 2.30
CA PRO A 176 3.39 19.89 2.89
C PRO A 176 3.85 19.18 4.16
N ALA A 177 5.16 19.02 4.29
CA ALA A 177 5.79 18.55 5.53
C ALA A 177 5.55 19.52 6.68
N ILE A 178 5.33 18.97 7.87
CA ILE A 178 5.13 19.72 9.11
C ILE A 178 6.50 19.99 9.74
N GLN A 179 6.81 21.25 10.01
CA GLN A 179 8.02 21.62 10.72
C GLN A 179 7.83 21.46 12.22
N GLY A 180 8.88 21.04 12.92
CA GLY A 180 8.85 20.82 14.36
C GLY A 180 10.22 20.43 14.92
N THR A 181 10.29 20.29 16.23
CA THR A 181 11.46 19.81 16.97
C THR A 181 11.41 18.32 17.22
N VAL A 182 12.49 17.74 17.72
CA VAL A 182 12.55 16.31 18.09
C VAL A 182 11.49 15.89 19.11
N ASN A 183 11.04 16.80 19.97
CA ASN A 183 10.01 16.53 20.97
C ASN A 183 8.58 16.67 20.42
N GLU A 184 8.43 17.16 19.18
CA GLU A 184 7.15 17.37 18.52
C GLU A 184 6.86 16.29 17.44
N ARG A 185 7.58 15.16 17.48
CA ARG A 185 7.38 14.07 16.51
C ARG A 185 5.94 13.58 16.46
N GLU A 186 5.32 13.36 17.61
CA GLU A 186 3.91 12.95 17.69
C GLU A 186 2.98 13.99 17.04
N GLU A 187 3.21 15.27 17.33
CA GLU A 187 2.43 16.35 16.73
C GLU A 187 2.62 16.41 15.20
N MET A 188 3.84 16.17 14.71
CA MET A 188 4.08 16.08 13.26
C MET A 188 3.30 14.92 12.63
N ILE A 189 3.25 13.73 13.26
CA ILE A 189 2.43 12.60 12.79
C ILE A 189 0.96 13.03 12.77
N ARG A 190 0.42 13.55 13.86
CA ARG A 190 -0.98 13.95 13.98
C ARG A 190 -1.38 14.95 12.91
N ARG A 191 -0.63 16.03 12.77
CA ARG A 191 -0.94 17.07 11.77
C ARG A 191 -0.81 16.58 10.34
N THR A 192 0.11 15.66 10.04
CA THR A 192 0.20 15.06 8.72
C THR A 192 -1.04 14.19 8.45
N VAL A 193 -1.50 13.40 9.42
CA VAL A 193 -2.73 12.60 9.31
C VAL A 193 -3.96 13.51 9.13
N GLU A 194 -4.05 14.62 9.86
CA GLU A 194 -5.11 15.62 9.70
C GLU A 194 -5.11 16.27 8.31
N ASN A 195 -3.92 16.65 7.80
CA ASN A 195 -3.80 17.21 6.45
C ASN A 195 -4.23 16.20 5.37
N MET A 196 -3.86 14.93 5.52
CA MET A 196 -4.29 13.87 4.61
C MET A 196 -5.80 13.60 4.71
N LYS A 197 -6.37 13.69 5.90
CA LYS A 197 -7.83 13.62 6.09
C LYS A 197 -8.53 14.76 5.37
N ALA A 198 -8.05 15.99 5.53
CA ALA A 198 -8.59 17.15 4.82
C ALA A 198 -8.48 17.01 3.29
N TYR A 199 -7.35 16.48 2.80
CA TYR A 199 -7.16 16.16 1.39
C TYR A 199 -8.21 15.14 0.88
N ARG A 200 -8.47 14.07 1.63
CA ARG A 200 -9.51 13.07 1.31
C ARG A 200 -10.91 13.68 1.26
N GLU A 201 -11.25 14.52 2.24
CA GLU A 201 -12.55 15.20 2.30
C GLU A 201 -12.75 16.17 1.14
N GLU A 202 -11.68 16.86 0.70
CA GLU A 202 -11.71 17.78 -0.44
C GLU A 202 -11.82 17.06 -1.79
N THR A 203 -11.03 16.00 -2.00
CA THR A 203 -10.88 15.35 -3.30
C THR A 203 -11.80 14.15 -3.52
N GLY A 204 -12.25 13.52 -2.43
CA GLY A 204 -12.94 12.23 -2.47
C GLY A 204 -12.03 11.03 -2.72
N ILE A 205 -10.71 11.24 -2.85
CA ILE A 205 -9.73 10.16 -3.03
C ILE A 205 -9.50 9.45 -1.69
N ASN A 206 -9.62 8.13 -1.64
CA ASN A 206 -9.46 7.33 -0.41
C ASN A 206 -7.98 7.11 -0.04
N ALA A 207 -7.20 8.19 0.02
CA ALA A 207 -5.77 8.18 0.31
C ALA A 207 -5.50 8.32 1.82
N HIS A 208 -5.30 7.21 2.51
CA HIS A 208 -4.84 7.23 3.89
C HIS A 208 -3.31 7.34 3.96
N PRO A 209 -2.74 8.09 4.91
CA PRO A 209 -1.30 8.10 5.11
C PRO A 209 -0.82 6.82 5.79
N ALA A 210 0.35 6.35 5.42
CA ALA A 210 1.04 5.27 6.12
C ALA A 210 2.31 5.80 6.80
N LEU A 211 2.49 5.51 8.10
CA LEU A 211 3.72 5.85 8.79
C LEU A 211 4.88 5.00 8.27
N ALA A 212 5.87 5.66 7.69
CA ALA A 212 7.05 5.01 7.17
C ALA A 212 8.03 4.61 8.29
N HIS A 213 8.72 3.49 8.10
CA HIS A 213 9.92 3.02 8.83
C HIS A 213 10.06 3.50 10.29
N PRO A 214 9.13 3.19 11.22
CA PRO A 214 9.13 3.75 12.59
C PRO A 214 10.46 3.55 13.33
N ASN A 215 11.17 2.44 13.07
CA ASN A 215 12.47 2.13 13.66
C ASN A 215 13.68 2.67 12.88
N PHE A 216 13.47 3.54 11.88
CA PHE A 216 14.54 4.30 11.27
C PHE A 216 15.12 5.27 12.29
N ARG A 217 16.40 5.07 12.67
CA ARG A 217 17.04 5.84 13.74
C ARG A 217 16.29 5.82 15.08
N TRP A 218 15.40 4.83 15.27
CA TRP A 218 14.53 4.70 16.45
C TRP A 218 13.66 5.92 16.72
N ALA A 219 13.15 6.52 15.64
CA ALA A 219 12.48 7.81 15.70
C ALA A 219 11.08 7.76 16.33
N ILE A 220 10.34 6.68 16.10
CA ILE A 220 8.92 6.59 16.45
C ILE A 220 8.69 5.47 17.47
N THR A 221 7.95 5.76 18.53
CA THR A 221 7.56 4.79 19.55
C THR A 221 6.10 4.35 19.40
N ALA A 222 5.73 3.26 20.06
CA ALA A 222 4.35 2.81 20.10
C ALA A 222 3.43 3.88 20.71
N GLU A 223 3.90 4.61 21.71
CA GLU A 223 3.13 5.65 22.41
C GLU A 223 2.79 6.81 21.48
N MET A 224 3.73 7.26 20.63
CA MET A 224 3.45 8.28 19.61
C MET A 224 2.36 7.82 18.65
N MET A 225 2.37 6.53 18.26
CA MET A 225 1.33 5.96 17.39
C MET A 225 -0.01 5.80 18.11
N LEU A 226 0.01 5.47 19.41
CA LEU A 226 -1.21 5.38 20.24
C LEU A 226 -1.93 6.72 20.36
N ASN A 227 -1.19 7.81 20.46
CA ASN A 227 -1.73 9.16 20.60
C ASN A 227 -2.25 9.76 19.28
N VAL A 228 -2.18 9.00 18.16
CA VAL A 228 -2.77 9.35 16.86
C VAL A 228 -3.69 8.21 16.40
N PRO A 229 -4.89 8.10 16.99
CA PRO A 229 -5.80 6.96 16.77
C PRO A 229 -6.28 6.83 15.31
N GLU A 230 -6.27 7.90 14.54
CA GLU A 230 -6.63 7.93 13.12
C GLU A 230 -5.54 7.37 12.19
N LEU A 231 -4.32 7.14 12.70
CA LEU A 231 -3.25 6.50 11.95
C LEU A 231 -3.57 5.01 11.76
N ARG A 232 -3.92 4.61 10.54
CA ARG A 232 -4.38 3.26 10.22
C ARG A 232 -3.32 2.36 9.60
N PHE A 233 -2.25 2.93 9.04
CA PHE A 233 -1.24 2.19 8.29
C PHE A 233 0.16 2.56 8.75
N PHE A 234 1.04 1.56 8.76
CA PHE A 234 2.47 1.75 9.04
C PHE A 234 3.28 0.66 8.34
N GLU A 235 4.57 0.85 8.20
CA GLU A 235 5.47 -0.17 7.69
C GLU A 235 5.90 -1.13 8.80
N VAL A 236 5.37 -2.35 8.77
CA VAL A 236 5.83 -3.45 9.63
C VAL A 236 7.17 -3.98 9.16
N PHE A 237 7.46 -3.82 7.88
CA PHE A 237 8.75 -4.10 7.27
C PHE A 237 9.09 -3.02 6.24
N ASN A 238 10.29 -2.46 6.37
CA ASN A 238 10.86 -1.55 5.40
C ASN A 238 12.23 -2.11 4.96
N GLY A 239 12.48 -2.12 3.65
CA GLY A 239 13.69 -2.72 3.05
C GLY A 239 14.96 -1.91 3.19
N HIS A 240 14.89 -0.66 3.66
CA HIS A 240 16.05 0.20 3.84
C HIS A 240 17.00 -0.35 4.93
N PRO A 241 18.31 -0.49 4.67
CA PRO A 241 19.24 -1.18 5.59
C PRO A 241 19.45 -0.49 6.94
N MET A 242 19.04 0.77 7.09
CA MET A 242 19.11 1.51 8.35
C MET A 242 17.86 1.38 9.20
N VAL A 243 16.84 0.63 8.75
CA VAL A 243 15.62 0.39 9.51
C VAL A 243 15.76 -0.88 10.35
N ASN A 244 15.61 -0.73 11.66
CA ASN A 244 15.76 -1.81 12.63
C ASN A 244 14.44 -2.56 12.83
N ASN A 245 13.91 -3.21 11.76
CA ASN A 245 12.62 -3.90 11.79
C ASN A 245 12.50 -4.93 12.91
N THR A 246 13.60 -5.62 13.24
CA THR A 246 13.61 -6.71 14.25
C THR A 246 13.77 -6.22 15.69
N GLY A 247 13.97 -4.91 15.89
CA GLY A 247 14.34 -4.41 17.20
C GLY A 247 15.77 -4.78 17.60
N ASP A 248 16.12 -4.50 18.85
CA ASP A 248 17.35 -4.97 19.51
C ASP A 248 17.05 -5.47 20.93
N GLU A 249 18.07 -5.65 21.77
CA GLU A 249 17.92 -6.15 23.14
C GLU A 249 17.05 -5.21 24.02
N SER A 250 17.02 -3.93 23.70
CA SER A 250 16.35 -2.90 24.50
C SER A 250 15.15 -2.27 23.78
N ARG A 251 15.06 -2.37 22.45
CA ARG A 251 14.08 -1.65 21.67
C ARG A 251 13.15 -2.59 20.92
N ALA A 252 11.87 -2.27 20.96
CA ALA A 252 10.82 -3.07 20.34
C ALA A 252 10.99 -3.20 18.82
N SER A 253 10.76 -4.40 18.27
CA SER A 253 10.60 -4.59 16.83
C SER A 253 9.32 -3.91 16.32
N THR A 254 9.24 -3.69 15.02
CA THR A 254 8.02 -3.19 14.38
C THR A 254 6.82 -4.13 14.59
N ASP A 255 7.04 -5.46 14.58
CA ASP A 255 6.05 -6.47 14.98
C ASP A 255 5.52 -6.22 16.40
N ARG A 256 6.42 -5.93 17.35
CA ARG A 256 6.06 -5.69 18.76
C ARG A 256 5.33 -4.37 18.94
N ILE A 257 5.77 -3.30 18.27
CA ILE A 257 5.08 -2.00 18.23
C ILE A 257 3.64 -2.19 17.73
N TRP A 258 3.46 -2.97 16.67
CA TRP A 258 2.14 -3.27 16.12
C TRP A 258 1.19 -3.87 17.16
N ASP A 259 1.65 -4.90 17.87
CA ASP A 259 0.83 -5.57 18.89
C ASP A 259 0.50 -4.66 20.07
N ILE A 260 1.45 -3.83 20.51
CA ILE A 260 1.24 -2.85 21.58
C ILE A 260 0.14 -1.85 21.18
N VAL A 261 0.22 -1.31 19.96
CA VAL A 261 -0.76 -0.34 19.46
C VAL A 261 -2.14 -0.98 19.31
N LEU A 262 -2.22 -2.17 18.71
CA LEU A 262 -3.50 -2.88 18.54
C LEU A 262 -4.16 -3.19 19.88
N ALA A 263 -3.42 -3.77 20.85
CA ALA A 263 -3.97 -4.12 22.15
C ALA A 263 -4.52 -2.91 22.90
N ASN A 264 -3.74 -1.82 22.95
CA ASN A 264 -4.14 -0.61 23.69
C ASN A 264 -5.36 0.06 23.04
N ARG A 265 -5.39 0.23 21.70
CA ARG A 265 -6.53 0.82 20.99
C ARG A 265 -7.81 0.01 21.19
N LEU A 266 -7.74 -1.32 21.11
CA LEU A 266 -8.91 -2.18 21.23
C LEU A 266 -9.42 -2.29 22.69
N ILE A 267 -8.58 -2.08 23.70
CA ILE A 267 -9.00 -2.02 25.11
C ILE A 267 -9.63 -0.67 25.44
N SER A 268 -9.02 0.42 25.01
CA SER A 268 -9.59 1.77 25.24
C SER A 268 -10.87 2.00 24.45
N GLY A 269 -11.05 1.30 23.33
CA GLY A 269 -12.12 1.57 22.38
C GLY A 269 -11.89 2.81 21.54
N ASP A 270 -10.67 3.35 21.60
CA ASP A 270 -10.25 4.53 20.87
C ASP A 270 -9.34 4.12 19.70
N GLY A 271 -9.73 4.49 18.50
CA GLY A 271 -8.94 4.28 17.29
C GLY A 271 -9.31 3.05 16.48
N GLU A 272 -8.88 3.10 15.25
CA GLU A 272 -9.10 2.06 14.26
C GLU A 272 -8.01 0.98 14.31
N LEU A 273 -8.26 -0.14 13.63
CA LEU A 273 -7.23 -1.16 13.45
C LEU A 273 -6.02 -0.55 12.73
N LEU A 274 -4.84 -0.88 13.22
CA LEU A 274 -3.58 -0.55 12.56
C LEU A 274 -3.19 -1.70 11.63
N TYR A 275 -2.90 -1.40 10.36
CA TYR A 275 -2.51 -2.34 9.33
C TYR A 275 -1.04 -2.18 8.97
N GLY A 276 -0.35 -3.31 8.71
CA GLY A 276 1.08 -3.35 8.43
C GLY A 276 1.39 -3.53 6.93
N LEU A 277 2.20 -2.63 6.38
CA LEU A 277 2.75 -2.69 5.03
C LEU A 277 4.15 -3.29 5.04
N ALA A 278 4.59 -3.89 3.93
CA ALA A 278 6.00 -4.12 3.64
C ALA A 278 6.36 -3.37 2.36
N THR A 279 7.53 -2.74 2.36
CA THR A 279 8.00 -1.89 1.27
C THR A 279 9.50 -2.03 1.05
N ASP A 280 9.98 -1.50 -0.06
CA ASP A 280 11.42 -1.47 -0.37
C ASP A 280 12.14 -0.26 0.22
N ASP A 281 11.50 0.92 0.18
CA ASP A 281 12.14 2.21 0.43
C ASP A 281 13.43 2.34 -0.42
N ALA A 282 13.26 2.05 -1.73
CA ALA A 282 14.37 1.87 -2.65
C ALA A 282 14.95 3.22 -3.09
N HIS A 283 16.27 3.37 -2.91
CA HIS A 283 17.03 4.54 -3.30
C HIS A 283 18.16 4.17 -4.28
N ASN A 284 18.61 2.89 -4.27
CA ASN A 284 19.79 2.45 -4.99
C ASN A 284 19.47 1.33 -5.98
N TYR A 285 19.58 1.65 -7.26
CA TYR A 285 19.26 0.74 -8.37
C TYR A 285 20.49 0.17 -9.06
N HIS A 286 21.69 0.62 -8.66
CA HIS A 286 22.97 0.20 -9.24
C HIS A 286 23.78 -0.74 -8.33
N GLY A 287 23.13 -1.36 -7.36
CA GLY A 287 23.75 -2.23 -6.36
C GLY A 287 24.17 -1.48 -5.10
N GLY A 288 24.17 -2.18 -3.97
CA GLY A 288 24.42 -1.59 -2.65
C GLY A 288 23.19 -0.90 -2.04
N GLY A 289 23.36 -0.32 -0.87
CA GLY A 289 22.36 0.52 -0.19
C GLY A 289 20.97 -0.07 -0.07
N ALA A 290 19.97 0.79 -0.23
CA ALA A 290 18.55 0.46 -0.20
C ALA A 290 18.06 0.12 -1.62
N GLY A 291 18.18 -1.14 -2.03
CA GLY A 291 17.77 -1.58 -3.37
C GLY A 291 16.31 -2.08 -3.41
N PRO A 292 15.71 -2.16 -4.61
CA PRO A 292 14.35 -2.66 -4.80
C PRO A 292 14.25 -4.19 -4.64
N GLY A 293 13.02 -4.70 -4.43
CA GLY A 293 12.71 -6.13 -4.39
C GLY A 293 12.85 -6.78 -3.02
N ARG A 294 12.86 -6.02 -1.94
CA ARG A 294 13.05 -6.51 -0.56
C ARG A 294 11.75 -6.73 0.19
N GLY A 295 10.73 -5.93 -0.08
CA GLY A 295 9.43 -6.01 0.58
C GLY A 295 8.32 -5.44 -0.28
N TRP A 296 7.11 -6.01 -0.20
CA TRP A 296 5.97 -5.58 -0.99
C TRP A 296 4.66 -5.91 -0.30
N VAL A 297 3.58 -5.33 -0.79
CA VAL A 297 2.22 -5.71 -0.45
C VAL A 297 1.64 -6.62 -1.52
N MET A 298 0.76 -7.53 -1.10
CA MET A 298 -0.11 -8.33 -1.95
C MET A 298 -1.54 -7.90 -1.68
N VAL A 299 -2.16 -7.20 -2.62
CA VAL A 299 -3.48 -6.60 -2.47
C VAL A 299 -4.51 -7.46 -3.20
N ARG A 300 -5.61 -7.81 -2.54
CA ARG A 300 -6.71 -8.56 -3.14
C ARG A 300 -7.62 -7.59 -3.89
N SER A 301 -7.53 -7.60 -5.21
CA SER A 301 -8.41 -6.80 -6.05
C SER A 301 -8.66 -7.49 -7.40
N GLU A 302 -9.88 -7.38 -7.90
CA GLU A 302 -10.25 -7.84 -9.24
C GLU A 302 -9.90 -6.80 -10.32
N GLU A 303 -9.65 -5.56 -9.93
CA GLU A 303 -9.33 -4.44 -10.80
C GLU A 303 -7.99 -3.83 -10.42
N LEU A 304 -7.15 -3.58 -11.44
CA LEU A 304 -5.89 -2.87 -11.30
C LEU A 304 -6.13 -1.37 -11.59
N SER A 305 -6.63 -0.66 -10.58
CA SER A 305 -6.80 0.80 -10.58
C SER A 305 -6.39 1.38 -9.22
N PRO A 306 -5.98 2.65 -9.15
CA PRO A 306 -5.59 3.26 -7.87
C PRO A 306 -6.69 3.19 -6.83
N GLU A 307 -7.93 3.45 -7.24
CA GLU A 307 -9.12 3.44 -6.38
C GLU A 307 -9.38 2.03 -5.81
N ALA A 308 -9.37 1.00 -6.67
CA ALA A 308 -9.62 -0.37 -6.24
C ALA A 308 -8.53 -0.89 -5.30
N ILE A 309 -7.26 -0.53 -5.54
CA ILE A 309 -6.12 -0.86 -4.67
C ILE A 309 -6.30 -0.17 -3.31
N LEU A 310 -6.57 1.14 -3.28
CA LEU A 310 -6.73 1.89 -2.03
C LEU A 310 -7.96 1.40 -1.24
N ASP A 311 -9.04 1.07 -1.92
CA ASP A 311 -10.25 0.51 -1.29
C ASP A 311 -10.01 -0.87 -0.66
N ALA A 312 -9.20 -1.71 -1.29
CA ALA A 312 -8.82 -3.00 -0.74
C ALA A 312 -7.89 -2.84 0.47
N ILE A 313 -6.91 -1.93 0.38
CA ILE A 313 -6.00 -1.59 1.49
C ILE A 313 -6.79 -1.03 2.67
N ASP A 314 -7.73 -0.12 2.44
CA ASP A 314 -8.57 0.47 3.48
C ASP A 314 -9.40 -0.56 4.25
N LYS A 315 -9.80 -1.65 3.59
CA LYS A 315 -10.52 -2.78 4.20
C LYS A 315 -9.61 -3.79 4.89
N GLY A 316 -8.28 -3.64 4.80
CA GLY A 316 -7.32 -4.64 5.26
C GLY A 316 -7.25 -5.88 4.37
N ASP A 317 -7.74 -5.81 3.13
CA ASP A 317 -7.78 -6.94 2.18
C ASP A 317 -6.44 -7.08 1.44
N PHE A 318 -5.39 -7.13 2.20
CA PHE A 318 -4.02 -7.29 1.73
C PHE A 318 -3.14 -7.99 2.76
N TYR A 319 -1.96 -8.42 2.36
CA TYR A 319 -0.92 -8.85 3.28
C TYR A 319 0.45 -8.29 2.86
N ALA A 320 1.34 -8.13 3.83
CA ALA A 320 2.72 -7.73 3.61
C ALA A 320 3.61 -8.95 3.39
N SER A 321 4.65 -8.87 2.54
CA SER A 321 5.51 -10.00 2.23
C SER A 321 6.95 -9.59 1.91
N THR A 322 7.87 -10.49 2.23
CA THR A 322 9.27 -10.48 1.77
C THR A 322 9.64 -11.76 0.99
N GLY A 323 8.61 -12.51 0.50
CA GLY A 323 8.84 -13.72 -0.31
C GLY A 323 7.77 -14.80 -0.16
N VAL A 324 7.10 -14.89 0.98
CA VAL A 324 6.01 -15.86 1.18
C VAL A 324 4.79 -15.46 0.38
N LYS A 325 4.22 -16.40 -0.41
CA LYS A 325 3.01 -16.19 -1.20
C LYS A 325 1.83 -16.95 -0.60
N LEU A 326 0.68 -16.28 -0.54
CA LEU A 326 -0.58 -16.87 -0.10
C LEU A 326 -1.53 -17.03 -1.27
N LYS A 327 -2.15 -18.20 -1.37
CA LYS A 327 -3.22 -18.45 -2.34
C LYS A 327 -4.53 -17.82 -1.90
N ASP A 328 -4.80 -17.85 -0.57
CA ASP A 328 -6.05 -17.31 -0.05
C ASP A 328 -5.96 -17.00 1.44
N ILE A 329 -6.76 -16.02 1.88
CA ILE A 329 -7.03 -15.65 3.26
C ILE A 329 -8.54 -15.61 3.41
N GLN A 330 -9.10 -16.42 4.32
CA GLN A 330 -10.54 -16.50 4.56
C GLN A 330 -10.83 -16.20 6.02
N PHE A 331 -11.71 -15.24 6.27
CA PHE A 331 -12.25 -14.94 7.58
C PHE A 331 -13.78 -14.85 7.50
N ASN A 332 -14.47 -15.60 8.38
CA ASN A 332 -15.94 -15.62 8.43
C ASN A 332 -16.49 -15.07 9.75
N GLY A 333 -15.75 -14.17 10.40
CA GLY A 333 -16.09 -13.60 11.71
C GLY A 333 -15.66 -14.46 12.89
N LYS A 334 -15.36 -15.74 12.69
CA LYS A 334 -14.99 -16.68 13.76
C LYS A 334 -13.80 -17.59 13.42
N ASN A 335 -13.67 -17.96 12.17
CA ASN A 335 -12.57 -18.84 11.73
C ASN A 335 -11.71 -18.08 10.73
N LEU A 336 -10.43 -17.99 11.04
CA LEU A 336 -9.39 -17.44 10.17
C LEU A 336 -8.60 -18.58 9.56
N LYS A 337 -8.60 -18.70 8.23
CA LYS A 337 -7.94 -19.78 7.50
C LYS A 337 -7.05 -19.21 6.41
N ILE A 338 -5.85 -19.74 6.30
CA ILE A 338 -4.86 -19.38 5.29
C ILE A 338 -4.61 -20.56 4.35
N LYS A 339 -4.34 -20.26 3.09
CA LYS A 339 -3.83 -21.20 2.11
C LYS A 339 -2.49 -20.68 1.59
N ILE A 340 -1.39 -21.33 1.98
CA ILE A 340 -0.03 -20.95 1.56
C ILE A 340 0.25 -21.56 0.19
N GLU A 341 0.92 -20.83 -0.70
CA GLU A 341 1.43 -21.35 -1.95
C GLU A 341 2.64 -22.26 -1.66
N PRO A 342 2.58 -23.56 -2.00
CA PRO A 342 3.68 -24.46 -1.71
C PRO A 342 4.90 -24.12 -2.59
N GLN A 343 6.08 -24.27 -2.02
CA GLN A 343 7.35 -24.16 -2.71
C GLN A 343 8.16 -25.44 -2.44
N GLU A 344 8.78 -26.00 -3.48
CA GLU A 344 9.52 -27.25 -3.36
C GLU A 344 10.68 -27.13 -2.35
N GLY A 345 10.75 -28.03 -1.39
CA GLY A 345 11.79 -28.05 -0.37
C GLY A 345 11.70 -26.94 0.70
N ILE A 346 10.65 -26.11 0.69
CA ILE A 346 10.46 -25.04 1.64
C ILE A 346 9.39 -25.39 2.68
N GLU A 347 9.74 -25.22 3.94
CA GLU A 347 8.85 -25.38 5.09
C GLU A 347 8.32 -24.00 5.54
N PHE A 348 7.11 -23.99 6.10
CA PHE A 348 6.46 -22.78 6.59
C PHE A 348 6.03 -22.98 8.04
N THR A 349 6.31 -21.98 8.87
CA THR A 349 5.77 -21.88 10.23
C THR A 349 4.81 -20.70 10.27
N THR A 350 3.53 -20.99 10.53
CA THR A 350 2.48 -19.99 10.73
C THR A 350 2.26 -19.79 12.22
N GLU A 351 2.31 -18.56 12.67
CA GLU A 351 2.01 -18.14 14.03
C GLU A 351 0.76 -17.26 14.03
N PHE A 352 -0.25 -17.67 14.79
CA PHE A 352 -1.43 -16.86 15.10
C PHE A 352 -1.11 -16.05 16.35
N ILE A 353 -0.93 -14.74 16.15
CA ILE A 353 -0.46 -13.78 17.16
C ILE A 353 -1.65 -12.92 17.58
N GLY A 354 -1.86 -12.78 18.88
CA GLY A 354 -2.98 -11.98 19.37
C GLY A 354 -2.82 -11.58 20.83
N THR A 355 -3.77 -10.81 21.30
CA THR A 355 -3.86 -10.36 22.68
C THR A 355 -5.24 -10.73 23.23
N GLN A 356 -5.28 -11.28 24.42
CA GLN A 356 -6.55 -11.64 25.08
C GLN A 356 -7.14 -10.46 25.83
N LYS A 357 -8.45 -10.42 25.98
CA LYS A 357 -9.18 -9.45 26.80
C LYS A 357 -8.70 -9.50 28.24
N GLY A 358 -8.66 -8.35 28.91
CA GLY A 358 -8.25 -8.25 30.31
C GLY A 358 -6.73 -8.26 30.54
N VAL A 359 -5.91 -8.22 29.47
CA VAL A 359 -4.46 -8.06 29.61
C VAL A 359 -4.13 -6.70 30.23
N ASP A 360 -3.07 -6.64 31.02
CA ASP A 360 -2.49 -5.40 31.50
C ASP A 360 -1.74 -4.70 30.37
N THR A 361 -2.21 -3.53 29.99
CA THR A 361 -1.60 -2.66 28.99
C THR A 361 -0.79 -1.51 29.57
N THR A 362 -0.46 -1.56 30.85
CA THR A 362 0.39 -0.54 31.49
C THR A 362 1.82 -0.67 30.98
N GLY A 363 2.30 0.40 30.32
CA GLY A 363 3.69 0.52 29.92
C GLY A 363 4.58 0.90 31.11
N LYS A 364 5.81 0.41 31.11
CA LYS A 364 6.86 0.81 32.06
C LYS A 364 8.06 1.36 31.26
N PRO A 365 8.80 2.37 31.78
CA PRO A 365 10.02 2.81 31.13
C PRO A 365 10.95 1.64 30.78
N THR A 366 11.50 1.65 29.59
CA THR A 366 12.52 0.67 29.18
C THR A 366 13.85 1.11 29.73
N LEU A 367 14.53 0.21 30.42
CA LEU A 367 15.78 0.50 31.11
C LEU A 367 16.98 -0.14 30.40
N ASP A 368 18.14 0.51 30.49
CA ASP A 368 19.42 -0.05 30.08
C ASP A 368 19.93 -1.09 31.12
N ALA A 369 21.09 -1.68 30.86
CA ALA A 369 21.71 -2.67 31.77
C ALA A 369 22.08 -2.09 33.14
N GLU A 370 22.28 -0.80 33.22
CA GLU A 370 22.61 -0.02 34.43
C GLU A 370 21.35 0.42 35.19
N GLY A 371 20.15 0.24 34.62
CA GLY A 371 18.86 0.59 35.20
C GLY A 371 18.42 2.05 34.94
N ASN A 372 19.05 2.73 34.01
CA ASN A 372 18.62 4.06 33.56
C ASN A 372 17.56 3.95 32.48
N GLU A 373 16.65 4.90 32.41
CA GLU A 373 15.63 4.97 31.35
C GLU A 373 16.30 5.28 30.01
N ILE A 374 15.93 4.50 28.97
CA ILE A 374 16.34 4.74 27.59
C ILE A 374 15.35 5.71 26.96
N GLU A 375 15.80 6.93 26.72
CA GLU A 375 14.98 7.97 26.08
C GLU A 375 14.55 7.60 24.66
N ASN A 376 13.40 8.10 24.23
CA ASN A 376 12.84 7.93 22.88
C ASN A 376 12.77 6.47 22.43
N THR A 377 12.35 5.59 23.34
CA THR A 377 12.09 4.18 23.04
C THR A 377 10.70 3.77 23.51
N THR A 378 10.09 2.83 22.81
CA THR A 378 8.82 2.23 23.20
C THR A 378 8.93 1.64 24.62
N MET A 379 7.96 1.91 25.47
CA MET A 379 7.90 1.35 26.83
C MET A 379 7.88 -0.17 26.79
N THR A 380 8.26 -0.78 27.90
CA THR A 380 8.12 -2.22 28.10
C THR A 380 6.71 -2.56 28.57
N TYR A 381 6.04 -3.42 27.84
CA TYR A 381 4.68 -3.91 28.12
C TYR A 381 4.66 -5.40 28.46
N SER A 382 3.54 -5.85 29.02
CA SER A 382 3.30 -7.27 29.32
C SER A 382 3.64 -8.19 28.12
N GLY A 383 4.31 -9.29 28.36
CA GLY A 383 4.58 -10.31 27.34
C GLY A 383 3.34 -11.04 26.82
N GLU A 384 2.18 -10.84 27.47
CA GLU A 384 0.90 -11.38 27.01
C GLU A 384 0.29 -10.56 25.85
N ILE A 385 0.80 -9.34 25.59
CA ILE A 385 0.45 -8.56 24.40
C ILE A 385 1.19 -9.14 23.20
N GLY A 386 0.47 -9.49 22.13
CA GLY A 386 1.05 -10.06 20.92
C GLY A 386 1.63 -11.47 21.13
N LYS A 387 1.02 -12.23 21.99
CA LYS A 387 1.41 -13.62 22.28
C LYS A 387 1.08 -14.54 21.11
N VAL A 388 1.92 -15.53 20.86
CA VAL A 388 1.60 -16.63 19.94
C VAL A 388 0.52 -17.49 20.58
N LEU A 389 -0.69 -17.43 20.06
CA LEU A 389 -1.86 -18.18 20.55
C LEU A 389 -1.89 -19.61 20.01
N ALA A 390 -1.39 -19.79 18.78
CA ALA A 390 -1.25 -21.09 18.13
C ALA A 390 -0.17 -21.03 17.04
N SER A 391 0.40 -22.19 16.72
CA SER A 391 1.37 -22.35 15.64
C SER A 391 1.03 -23.58 14.78
N SER A 392 1.40 -23.55 13.50
CA SER A 392 1.14 -24.62 12.54
C SER A 392 2.21 -24.67 11.46
N GLN A 393 2.56 -25.88 11.01
CA GLN A 393 3.41 -26.11 9.83
C GLN A 393 2.60 -26.57 8.59
N SER A 394 1.27 -26.56 8.69
CA SER A 394 0.40 -26.90 7.57
C SER A 394 0.42 -25.84 6.49
N LEU A 395 0.24 -26.23 5.23
CA LEU A 395 -0.01 -25.32 4.12
C LEU A 395 -1.42 -24.70 4.14
N THR A 396 -2.30 -25.21 5.02
CA THR A 396 -3.66 -24.69 5.21
C THR A 396 -3.96 -24.48 6.71
N PRO A 397 -3.16 -23.65 7.41
CA PRO A 397 -3.37 -23.37 8.82
C PRO A 397 -4.68 -22.65 9.06
N SER A 398 -5.27 -22.89 10.23
CA SER A 398 -6.49 -22.20 10.63
C SER A 398 -6.52 -21.94 12.14
N TYR A 399 -7.18 -20.84 12.50
CA TYR A 399 -7.43 -20.47 13.89
C TYR A 399 -8.92 -20.21 14.10
N ARG A 400 -9.46 -20.73 15.19
CA ARG A 400 -10.84 -20.47 15.59
C ARG A 400 -10.84 -19.58 16.82
N PHE A 401 -11.44 -18.41 16.68
CA PHE A 401 -11.61 -17.48 17.79
C PHE A 401 -12.45 -18.12 18.91
N THR A 402 -11.99 -17.95 20.14
CA THR A 402 -12.68 -18.40 21.36
C THR A 402 -13.69 -17.37 21.88
N GLY A 403 -13.48 -16.11 21.55
CA GLY A 403 -14.23 -14.95 22.05
C GLY A 403 -13.46 -14.13 23.08
N ASP A 404 -12.30 -14.62 23.50
CA ASP A 404 -11.45 -13.95 24.49
C ASP A 404 -10.36 -13.09 23.86
N GLU A 405 -10.14 -13.22 22.54
CA GLU A 405 -9.15 -12.43 21.81
C GLU A 405 -9.67 -11.01 21.53
N LEU A 406 -8.80 -10.02 21.70
CA LEU A 406 -9.00 -8.67 21.19
C LEU A 406 -8.87 -8.66 19.68
N TYR A 407 -7.82 -9.30 19.17
CA TYR A 407 -7.52 -9.48 17.76
C TYR A 407 -6.66 -10.74 17.56
N VAL A 408 -6.60 -11.20 16.31
CA VAL A 408 -5.62 -12.18 15.85
C VAL A 408 -5.07 -11.70 14.52
N ARG A 409 -3.74 -11.59 14.42
CA ARG A 409 -2.99 -11.40 13.17
C ARG A 409 -2.11 -12.63 12.92
N ILE A 410 -1.55 -12.75 11.71
CA ILE A 410 -0.72 -13.90 11.39
C ILE A 410 0.65 -13.45 10.91
N ARG A 411 1.69 -14.17 11.36
CA ARG A 411 3.01 -14.13 10.77
C ARG A 411 3.36 -15.52 10.24
N ILE A 412 3.82 -15.56 8.98
CA ILE A 412 4.29 -16.79 8.35
C ILE A 412 5.78 -16.61 8.06
N THR A 413 6.60 -17.52 8.56
CA THR A 413 8.03 -17.56 8.29
C THR A 413 8.35 -18.81 7.48
N SER A 414 9.05 -18.65 6.35
CA SER A 414 9.50 -19.77 5.54
C SER A 414 10.93 -20.20 5.93
N SER A 415 11.33 -21.41 5.58
CA SER A 415 12.72 -21.87 5.68
C SER A 415 13.62 -21.22 4.64
N ALA A 416 13.06 -20.62 3.58
CA ALA A 416 13.81 -19.93 2.53
C ALA A 416 14.48 -18.65 3.07
N ASP A 417 15.67 -18.39 2.56
CA ASP A 417 16.39 -17.16 2.85
C ASP A 417 15.78 -15.97 2.10
N HIS A 418 15.65 -14.85 2.78
CA HIS A 418 15.39 -13.55 2.19
C HIS A 418 16.72 -12.96 1.75
N ILE A 419 16.97 -13.04 0.47
CA ILE A 419 18.21 -12.55 -0.17
C ILE A 419 17.90 -11.23 -0.85
N ASP A 420 18.75 -10.23 -0.60
CA ASP A 420 18.71 -8.96 -1.35
C ASP A 420 18.96 -9.24 -2.85
N PRO A 421 18.01 -8.98 -3.73
CA PRO A 421 18.16 -9.30 -5.16
C PRO A 421 19.26 -8.49 -5.85
N ASN A 422 19.70 -7.37 -5.26
CA ASN A 422 20.67 -6.46 -5.86
C ASN A 422 22.11 -6.77 -5.45
N THR A 423 22.29 -7.30 -4.22
CA THR A 423 23.64 -7.51 -3.64
C THR A 423 23.92 -8.96 -3.31
N GLY A 424 22.93 -9.85 -3.31
CA GLY A 424 23.04 -11.22 -2.84
C GLY A 424 23.20 -11.36 -1.31
N LYS A 425 23.05 -10.27 -0.56
CA LYS A 425 23.21 -10.28 0.90
C LYS A 425 21.99 -10.95 1.56
N LEU A 426 22.26 -11.75 2.60
CA LEU A 426 21.22 -12.33 3.45
C LEU A 426 20.57 -11.23 4.32
N LEU A 427 19.26 -11.05 4.20
CA LEU A 427 18.43 -10.12 4.97
C LEU A 427 17.64 -10.82 6.10
N GLY A 428 17.64 -12.16 6.12
CA GLY A 428 16.93 -12.97 7.09
C GLY A 428 16.17 -14.13 6.44
N LYS A 429 14.99 -14.46 6.97
CA LYS A 429 14.07 -15.43 6.38
C LYS A 429 12.90 -14.71 5.70
N GLN A 430 12.39 -15.29 4.62
CA GLN A 430 11.17 -14.79 3.98
C GLN A 430 9.99 -14.88 4.93
N ARG A 431 9.15 -13.84 4.94
CA ARG A 431 7.98 -13.73 5.80
C ARG A 431 6.76 -13.22 5.03
N ALA A 432 5.58 -13.48 5.62
CA ALA A 432 4.37 -12.74 5.32
C ALA A 432 3.68 -12.33 6.63
N TRP A 433 3.01 -11.19 6.60
CA TRP A 433 2.20 -10.64 7.68
C TRP A 433 0.78 -10.43 7.18
N VAL A 434 -0.17 -11.19 7.74
CA VAL A 434 -1.60 -11.02 7.47
C VAL A 434 -2.18 -10.04 8.49
N GLN A 435 -3.06 -9.19 8.02
CA GLN A 435 -3.65 -8.11 8.79
C GLN A 435 -4.45 -8.61 10.01
N PRO A 436 -4.63 -7.79 11.05
CA PRO A 436 -5.39 -8.18 12.23
C PRO A 436 -6.87 -8.36 11.91
N HIS A 437 -7.44 -9.42 12.47
CA HIS A 437 -8.87 -9.70 12.45
C HIS A 437 -9.43 -9.65 13.88
N VAL A 438 -10.65 -9.13 13.99
CA VAL A 438 -11.43 -9.08 15.23
C VAL A 438 -12.66 -9.96 15.06
N GLN A 439 -13.01 -10.75 16.07
CA GLN A 439 -14.21 -11.57 16.00
C GLN A 439 -15.45 -10.68 15.81
N THR A 440 -16.26 -11.01 14.82
CA THR A 440 -17.59 -10.40 14.63
C THR A 440 -18.66 -11.35 15.13
N ASN A 441 -19.72 -10.78 15.73
CA ASN A 441 -20.86 -11.51 16.29
C ASN A 441 -21.72 -12.21 15.22
#